data_88cf8b328b8428548a7138960305b78e
#
_entry.id   88cf8b328b8428548a7138960305b78e
#
_cell.length_a   1.000
_cell.length_b   1.000
_cell.length_c   1.000
_cell.angle_alpha   90.00
_cell.angle_beta   90.00
_cell.angle_gamma   90.00
#
_symmetry.space_group_name_H-M   'P 1'
#
loop_
_entity.id
_entity.type
_entity.pdbx_description
1 polymer ?
#
loop_
_entity_poly.entity_id
_entity_poly.type
_entity_poly.pdbx_seq_one_letter_code
_entity_poly.pdbx_strand_id
1 'polypeptide(L)'
;NPDTGAALFAGTTSMPDSSDDNFIDIYALAIDSEGSHVYVSAAWGKPGSCYAWAPSCPYSGAVLVLDRDKSDGSLKFSEIHKQGEDGVDGIEKGAGSLIISPDQKNLYVASEEGLASFSRDLATGKLTFLGVHKDSSDGPIYMFGDSALAFSPDGNFLYVGGTYSESIAAFKRDQETGSLEHVSSY
;
A
#
# COMPACT_ATOMS: atom_id res chain seq x y z
N ASN A 1 -9.60 -10.27 -22.74
CA ASN A 1 -10.74 -10.49 -23.63
C ASN A 1 -11.85 -11.17 -22.80
N PRO A 2 -13.04 -10.53 -22.63
CA PRO A 2 -14.11 -11.07 -21.80
C PRO A 2 -14.67 -12.41 -22.32
N ASP A 3 -14.60 -12.65 -23.63
CA ASP A 3 -15.17 -13.87 -24.24
C ASP A 3 -14.25 -15.10 -24.11
N THR A 4 -12.95 -14.89 -24.05
CA THR A 4 -11.95 -15.97 -24.03
C THR A 4 -11.20 -16.08 -22.73
N GLY A 5 -11.34 -15.09 -21.83
CA GLY A 5 -10.51 -14.97 -20.62
C GLY A 5 -9.02 -14.72 -20.91
N ALA A 6 -8.63 -14.50 -22.17
CA ALA A 6 -7.24 -14.27 -22.54
C ALA A 6 -6.77 -12.89 -22.05
N ALA A 7 -5.67 -12.88 -21.31
CA ALA A 7 -4.98 -11.64 -20.98
C ALA A 7 -4.26 -11.11 -22.23
N LEU A 8 -4.45 -9.82 -22.51
CA LEU A 8 -3.72 -9.11 -23.55
C LEU A 8 -2.78 -8.11 -22.90
N PHE A 9 -1.55 -8.06 -23.40
CA PHE A 9 -0.60 -7.05 -22.96
C PHE A 9 -1.04 -5.67 -23.47
N ALA A 10 -1.36 -4.75 -22.55
CA ALA A 10 -1.84 -3.40 -22.88
C ALA A 10 -0.70 -2.37 -22.99
N GLY A 11 0.47 -2.67 -22.42
CA GLY A 11 1.60 -1.77 -22.46
C GLY A 11 2.38 -1.73 -21.13
N THR A 12 3.44 -0.94 -21.10
CA THR A 12 4.18 -0.59 -19.89
C THR A 12 4.02 0.91 -19.65
N THR A 13 3.90 1.31 -18.39
CA THR A 13 4.03 2.72 -18.00
C THR A 13 5.41 2.93 -17.39
N SER A 14 6.11 4.00 -17.82
CA SER A 14 7.31 4.46 -17.14
C SER A 14 6.90 5.37 -16.00
N MET A 15 7.53 5.17 -14.85
CA MET A 15 7.39 6.09 -13.73
C MET A 15 7.99 7.46 -14.08
N PRO A 16 7.52 8.56 -13.44
CA PRO A 16 8.04 9.88 -13.72
C PRO A 16 9.55 9.92 -13.51
N ASP A 17 10.19 10.73 -14.30
CA ASP A 17 11.63 10.87 -14.49
C ASP A 17 12.39 10.74 -13.17
N SER A 18 13.05 9.62 -13.06
CA SER A 18 13.89 9.25 -11.95
C SER A 18 15.34 9.38 -12.34
N SER A 19 15.75 10.57 -12.81
CA SER A 19 17.16 10.78 -13.14
C SER A 19 18.09 10.52 -11.95
N ASP A 20 17.55 10.54 -10.71
CA ASP A 20 18.31 10.31 -9.49
C ASP A 20 17.72 9.27 -8.52
N ASP A 21 16.44 8.94 -8.62
CA ASP A 21 15.76 8.01 -7.74
C ASP A 21 15.00 6.96 -8.56
N ASN A 22 15.35 5.70 -8.49
CA ASN A 22 14.66 4.63 -9.21
C ASN A 22 13.85 3.76 -8.24
N PHE A 23 12.68 3.31 -8.70
CA PHE A 23 11.98 2.23 -8.03
C PHE A 23 12.82 0.97 -8.09
N ILE A 24 12.85 0.26 -6.98
CA ILE A 24 13.62 -0.96 -6.87
C ILE A 24 12.69 -2.15 -6.99
N ASP A 25 11.61 -2.17 -6.19
CA ASP A 25 10.69 -3.28 -6.16
C ASP A 25 9.23 -2.82 -6.03
N ILE A 26 8.32 -3.49 -6.72
CA ILE A 26 6.88 -3.37 -6.57
C ILE A 26 6.40 -4.59 -5.79
N TYR A 27 5.66 -4.37 -4.69
CA TYR A 27 5.20 -5.43 -3.81
C TYR A 27 3.75 -5.81 -4.03
N ALA A 28 2.86 -4.81 -4.13
CA ALA A 28 1.44 -5.09 -4.28
C ALA A 28 0.72 -4.01 -5.10
N LEU A 29 -0.46 -4.38 -5.59
CA LEU A 29 -1.34 -3.54 -6.39
C LEU A 29 -2.77 -3.72 -5.91
N ALA A 30 -3.53 -2.61 -5.88
CA ALA A 30 -4.98 -2.64 -5.77
C ALA A 30 -5.59 -1.71 -6.82
N ILE A 31 -6.76 -2.07 -7.28
CA ILE A 31 -7.55 -1.24 -8.19
C ILE A 31 -8.87 -0.89 -7.50
N ASP A 32 -9.35 0.34 -7.69
CA ASP A 32 -10.64 0.74 -7.15
C ASP A 32 -11.81 0.03 -7.85
N SER A 33 -12.98 0.03 -7.21
CA SER A 33 -14.16 -0.67 -7.74
C SER A 33 -14.64 -0.11 -9.07
N GLU A 34 -14.35 1.16 -9.36
CA GLU A 34 -14.67 1.80 -10.65
C GLU A 34 -13.66 1.43 -11.74
N GLY A 35 -12.52 0.86 -11.38
CA GLY A 35 -11.43 0.53 -12.29
C GLY A 35 -10.74 1.76 -12.89
N SER A 36 -10.79 2.88 -12.19
CA SER A 36 -10.24 4.17 -12.63
C SER A 36 -8.84 4.44 -12.11
N HIS A 37 -8.51 3.92 -10.92
CA HIS A 37 -7.24 4.19 -10.27
C HIS A 37 -6.60 2.90 -9.78
N VAL A 38 -5.28 2.80 -9.97
CA VAL A 38 -4.44 1.71 -9.48
C VAL A 38 -3.49 2.26 -8.44
N TYR A 39 -3.45 1.60 -7.29
CA TYR A 39 -2.57 1.91 -6.18
C TYR A 39 -1.45 0.88 -6.14
N VAL A 40 -0.23 1.36 -5.96
CA VAL A 40 0.98 0.52 -6.00
C VAL A 40 1.78 0.75 -4.74
N SER A 41 2.12 -0.30 -4.03
CA SER A 41 3.12 -0.25 -2.96
C SER A 41 4.49 -0.64 -3.53
N ALA A 42 5.52 0.11 -3.14
CA ALA A 42 6.86 -0.06 -3.68
C ALA A 42 7.96 0.29 -2.66
N ALA A 43 9.15 -0.23 -2.90
CA ALA A 43 10.36 0.33 -2.33
C ALA A 43 10.92 1.39 -3.27
N TRP A 44 11.34 2.50 -2.68
CA TRP A 44 11.92 3.65 -3.35
C TRP A 44 13.38 3.84 -2.94
N GLY A 45 14.29 3.97 -3.90
CA GLY A 45 15.71 4.19 -3.60
C GLY A 45 16.60 4.11 -4.83
N LYS A 46 17.90 4.39 -4.66
CA LYS A 46 18.87 4.38 -5.78
C LYS A 46 19.22 2.97 -6.21
N PRO A 47 19.20 2.66 -7.53
CA PRO A 47 19.63 1.38 -8.04
C PRO A 47 21.11 1.10 -7.74
N GLY A 48 21.42 -0.15 -7.44
CA GLY A 48 22.79 -0.63 -7.31
C GLY A 48 23.46 -0.30 -5.97
N SER A 49 22.78 0.29 -5.01
CA SER A 49 23.35 0.53 -3.69
C SER A 49 23.34 -0.70 -2.78
N CYS A 50 22.36 -1.61 -2.97
CA CYS A 50 22.26 -2.86 -2.21
C CYS A 50 21.03 -3.69 -2.61
N TYR A 51 20.86 -4.88 -2.02
CA TYR A 51 19.65 -5.70 -2.16
C TYR A 51 18.61 -5.28 -1.10
N ALA A 52 17.31 -5.34 -1.42
CA ALA A 52 16.19 -4.87 -0.58
C ALA A 52 16.20 -5.43 0.87
N TRP A 53 16.78 -6.59 1.09
CA TRP A 53 16.90 -7.26 2.39
C TRP A 53 18.14 -6.88 3.21
N ALA A 54 19.01 -6.00 2.71
CA ALA A 54 20.23 -5.61 3.44
C ALA A 54 19.92 -4.51 4.46
N PRO A 55 20.26 -4.69 5.75
CA PRO A 55 19.91 -3.74 6.83
C PRO A 55 20.44 -2.32 6.66
N SER A 56 21.45 -2.16 5.78
CA SER A 56 22.10 -0.87 5.49
C SER A 56 21.61 -0.20 4.21
N CYS A 57 20.57 -0.74 3.58
CA CYS A 57 20.05 -0.18 2.34
C CYS A 57 19.23 1.09 2.61
N PRO A 58 19.49 2.18 1.90
CA PRO A 58 18.72 3.41 2.00
C PRO A 58 17.40 3.31 1.18
N TYR A 59 16.61 2.26 1.44
CA TYR A 59 15.27 2.18 0.87
C TYR A 59 14.28 2.93 1.71
N SER A 60 13.33 3.52 1.02
CA SER A 60 12.15 4.11 1.60
C SER A 60 10.92 3.49 0.96
N GLY A 61 9.86 3.31 1.69
CA GLY A 61 8.60 2.87 1.12
C GLY A 61 7.92 4.01 0.36
N ALA A 62 7.15 3.64 -0.65
CA ALA A 62 6.32 4.56 -1.40
C ALA A 62 4.98 3.93 -1.77
N VAL A 63 3.97 4.79 -1.87
CA VAL A 63 2.66 4.48 -2.43
C VAL A 63 2.43 5.36 -3.63
N LEU A 64 2.15 4.75 -4.78
CA LEU A 64 1.84 5.47 -6.01
C LEU A 64 0.37 5.37 -6.35
N VAL A 65 -0.13 6.41 -6.97
CA VAL A 65 -1.44 6.44 -7.61
C VAL A 65 -1.26 6.58 -9.11
N LEU A 66 -1.91 5.70 -9.86
CA LEU A 66 -1.91 5.70 -11.31
C LEU A 66 -3.36 5.83 -11.79
N ASP A 67 -3.62 6.75 -12.71
CA ASP A 67 -4.88 6.84 -13.43
C ASP A 67 -4.91 5.74 -14.50
N ARG A 68 -6.02 5.04 -14.60
CA ARG A 68 -6.21 3.99 -15.60
C ARG A 68 -7.19 4.43 -16.70
N ASP A 69 -6.75 4.35 -17.94
CA ASP A 69 -7.67 4.42 -19.08
C ASP A 69 -8.50 3.12 -19.18
N LYS A 70 -9.82 3.25 -19.04
CA LYS A 70 -10.72 2.08 -19.08
C LYS A 70 -10.90 1.49 -20.48
N SER A 71 -10.55 2.25 -21.52
CA SER A 71 -10.73 1.81 -22.90
C SER A 71 -9.65 0.84 -23.36
N ASP A 72 -8.40 1.03 -22.91
CA ASP A 72 -7.25 0.23 -23.32
C ASP A 72 -6.45 -0.36 -22.17
N GLY A 73 -6.75 0.05 -20.91
CA GLY A 73 -6.07 -0.43 -19.70
C GLY A 73 -4.72 0.24 -19.44
N SER A 74 -4.35 1.23 -20.23
CA SER A 74 -3.10 1.98 -20.02
C SER A 74 -3.11 2.73 -18.68
N LEU A 75 -1.92 2.90 -18.11
CA LEU A 75 -1.72 3.56 -16.82
C LEU A 75 -0.93 4.84 -17.01
N LYS A 76 -1.34 5.89 -16.30
CA LYS A 76 -0.64 7.17 -16.23
C LYS A 76 -0.36 7.51 -14.78
N PHE A 77 0.88 7.93 -14.50
CA PHE A 77 1.26 8.39 -13.16
C PHE A 77 0.44 9.62 -12.74
N SER A 78 -0.06 9.61 -11.51
CA SER A 78 -0.85 10.70 -10.90
C SER A 78 -0.11 11.33 -9.73
N GLU A 79 0.22 10.54 -8.69
CA GLU A 79 0.93 11.04 -7.52
C GLU A 79 1.74 9.94 -6.81
N ILE A 80 2.62 10.35 -5.90
CA ILE A 80 3.43 9.48 -5.05
C ILE A 80 3.46 10.01 -3.62
N HIS A 81 3.34 9.10 -2.67
CA HIS A 81 3.54 9.34 -1.24
C HIS A 81 4.76 8.54 -0.78
N LYS A 82 5.77 9.22 -0.23
CA LYS A 82 7.02 8.60 0.24
C LYS A 82 7.14 8.68 1.74
N GLN A 83 7.73 7.67 2.34
CA GLN A 83 8.10 7.67 3.75
C GLN A 83 8.89 8.92 4.10
N GLY A 84 8.47 9.64 5.17
CA GLY A 84 9.12 10.84 5.68
C GLY A 84 8.81 12.13 4.92
N GLU A 85 8.08 12.08 3.78
CA GLU A 85 7.61 13.26 3.05
C GLU A 85 6.15 13.56 3.43
N ASP A 86 5.78 14.84 3.54
CA ASP A 86 4.42 15.33 3.82
C ASP A 86 3.73 14.66 5.04
N GLY A 87 4.52 14.25 6.03
CA GLY A 87 4.05 13.58 7.25
C GLY A 87 3.75 12.09 7.09
N VAL A 88 3.97 11.50 5.92
CA VAL A 88 3.80 10.06 5.68
C VAL A 88 4.78 9.26 6.52
N ASP A 89 4.26 8.29 7.29
CA ASP A 89 5.03 7.44 8.19
C ASP A 89 4.50 6.00 8.18
N GLY A 90 5.32 5.06 8.62
CA GLY A 90 4.95 3.65 8.75
C GLY A 90 4.99 2.83 7.47
N ILE A 91 5.72 3.31 6.45
CA ILE A 91 6.01 2.57 5.22
C ILE A 91 7.53 2.46 4.97
N GLU A 92 8.32 2.49 6.05
CA GLU A 92 9.77 2.30 5.98
C GLU A 92 10.14 0.92 5.42
N LYS A 93 11.34 0.81 4.85
CA LYS A 93 11.90 -0.43 4.26
C LYS A 93 11.03 -1.10 3.18
N GLY A 94 10.19 -0.31 2.53
CA GLY A 94 9.28 -0.77 1.49
C GLY A 94 7.86 -0.96 2.01
N ALA A 95 6.92 -0.37 1.29
CA ALA A 95 5.50 -0.62 1.50
C ALA A 95 5.19 -2.04 1.01
N GLY A 96 4.83 -2.95 1.91
CA GLY A 96 4.51 -4.33 1.58
C GLY A 96 3.14 -4.49 0.91
N SER A 97 2.17 -5.08 1.59
CA SER A 97 0.82 -5.24 1.05
C SER A 97 -0.03 -3.97 1.20
N LEU A 98 -1.03 -3.82 0.35
CA LEU A 98 -2.02 -2.75 0.45
C LEU A 98 -3.44 -3.25 0.16
N ILE A 99 -4.43 -2.55 0.70
CA ILE A 99 -5.84 -2.88 0.50
C ILE A 99 -6.71 -1.62 0.52
N ILE A 100 -7.69 -1.56 -0.37
CA ILE A 100 -8.73 -0.52 -0.36
C ILE A 100 -9.89 -1.02 0.50
N SER A 101 -10.47 -0.13 1.32
CA SER A 101 -11.66 -0.46 2.11
C SER A 101 -12.87 -0.78 1.22
N PRO A 102 -13.82 -1.63 1.69
CA PRO A 102 -15.00 -2.00 0.91
C PRO A 102 -15.84 -0.81 0.43
N ASP A 103 -15.90 0.26 1.21
CA ASP A 103 -16.59 1.52 0.86
C ASP A 103 -15.76 2.46 -0.02
N GLN A 104 -14.55 2.03 -0.43
CA GLN A 104 -13.63 2.75 -1.31
C GLN A 104 -13.05 4.04 -0.72
N LYS A 105 -13.30 4.39 0.53
CA LYS A 105 -12.89 5.67 1.14
C LYS A 105 -11.46 5.70 1.66
N ASN A 106 -10.88 4.53 1.92
CA ASN A 106 -9.55 4.43 2.54
C ASN A 106 -8.67 3.42 1.83
N LEU A 107 -7.36 3.68 1.88
CA LEU A 107 -6.30 2.75 1.54
C LEU A 107 -5.47 2.48 2.80
N TYR A 108 -5.14 1.21 3.04
CA TYR A 108 -4.26 0.78 4.13
C TYR A 108 -3.06 0.07 3.54
N VAL A 109 -1.89 0.38 4.08
CA VAL A 109 -0.61 -0.12 3.60
C VAL A 109 0.16 -0.69 4.78
N ALA A 110 0.47 -1.97 4.72
CA ALA A 110 1.30 -2.63 5.71
C ALA A 110 2.75 -2.71 5.25
N SER A 111 3.65 -2.44 6.18
CA SER A 111 5.10 -2.58 6.01
C SER A 111 5.71 -3.30 7.21
N GLU A 112 7.03 -3.52 7.19
CA GLU A 112 7.72 -4.10 8.34
C GLU A 112 7.59 -3.27 9.63
N GLU A 113 7.34 -1.97 9.54
CA GLU A 113 7.37 -1.05 10.68
C GLU A 113 6.02 -0.48 11.07
N GLY A 114 4.97 -0.75 10.28
CA GLY A 114 3.67 -0.21 10.61
C GLY A 114 2.56 -0.50 9.61
N LEU A 115 1.39 -0.04 9.99
CA LEU A 115 0.18 -0.04 9.19
C LEU A 115 -0.24 1.41 8.95
N ALA A 116 0.08 1.94 7.77
CA ALA A 116 -0.28 3.30 7.37
C ALA A 116 -1.71 3.36 6.83
N SER A 117 -2.42 4.43 7.16
CA SER A 117 -3.79 4.70 6.74
C SER A 117 -3.86 5.97 5.90
N PHE A 118 -4.59 5.91 4.80
CA PHE A 118 -4.85 7.05 3.91
C PHE A 118 -6.35 7.20 3.68
N SER A 119 -6.85 8.43 3.63
CA SER A 119 -8.14 8.72 3.01
C SER A 119 -7.98 8.80 1.50
N ARG A 120 -9.02 8.42 0.79
CA ARG A 120 -9.06 8.40 -0.67
C ARG A 120 -10.18 9.31 -1.17
N ASP A 121 -9.84 10.26 -2.02
CA ASP A 121 -10.83 11.03 -2.77
C ASP A 121 -11.45 10.14 -3.85
N LEU A 122 -12.77 9.95 -3.77
CA LEU A 122 -13.49 9.02 -4.64
C LEU A 122 -13.52 9.46 -6.12
N ALA A 123 -13.41 10.76 -6.38
CA ALA A 123 -13.49 11.32 -7.73
C ALA A 123 -12.12 11.34 -8.44
N THR A 124 -11.05 11.60 -7.69
CA THR A 124 -9.71 11.81 -8.25
C THR A 124 -8.74 10.68 -7.92
N GLY A 125 -9.14 9.74 -7.05
CA GLY A 125 -8.27 8.67 -6.56
C GLY A 125 -7.14 9.13 -5.63
N LYS A 126 -6.98 10.43 -5.40
CA LYS A 126 -5.89 10.99 -4.60
C LYS A 126 -5.95 10.57 -3.15
N LEU A 127 -4.78 10.44 -2.55
CA LEU A 127 -4.61 10.01 -1.18
C LEU A 127 -4.25 11.18 -0.26
N THR A 128 -4.69 11.09 0.98
CA THR A 128 -4.23 11.96 2.08
C THR A 128 -3.88 11.08 3.26
N PHE A 129 -2.67 11.22 3.79
CA PHE A 129 -2.23 10.44 4.95
C PHE A 129 -3.04 10.78 6.18
N LEU A 130 -3.52 9.77 6.90
CA LEU A 130 -4.34 9.91 8.11
C LEU A 130 -3.54 9.60 9.38
N GLY A 131 -2.64 8.63 9.32
CA GLY A 131 -1.88 8.18 10.48
C GLY A 131 -1.30 6.79 10.30
N VAL A 132 -0.62 6.31 11.35
CA VAL A 132 0.05 5.02 11.38
C VAL A 132 -0.15 4.31 12.70
N HIS A 133 -0.33 3.00 12.64
CA HIS A 133 -0.09 2.10 13.76
C HIS A 133 1.31 1.51 13.59
N LYS A 134 2.26 1.95 14.44
CA LYS A 134 3.63 1.43 14.41
C LYS A 134 3.71 0.09 15.11
N ASP A 135 4.48 -0.78 14.50
CA ASP A 135 4.95 -1.98 15.16
C ASP A 135 5.93 -1.62 16.29
N SER A 136 5.82 -2.27 17.41
CA SER A 136 6.77 -2.10 18.50
C SER A 136 7.05 -3.45 19.17
N SER A 137 8.29 -3.70 19.54
CA SER A 137 8.70 -4.92 20.25
C SER A 137 7.92 -5.17 21.54
N ASP A 138 7.34 -4.12 22.12
CA ASP A 138 6.53 -4.14 23.34
C ASP A 138 5.03 -3.89 23.05
N GLY A 139 4.65 -3.76 21.77
CA GLY A 139 3.28 -3.49 21.32
C GLY A 139 2.51 -4.76 20.96
N PRO A 140 1.18 -4.63 20.84
CA PRO A 140 0.31 -5.76 20.52
C PRO A 140 0.43 -6.24 19.07
N ILE A 141 1.23 -5.56 18.26
CA ILE A 141 1.33 -5.81 16.82
C ILE A 141 2.78 -6.06 16.47
N TYR A 142 3.04 -7.24 15.95
CA TYR A 142 4.33 -7.62 15.42
C TYR A 142 4.13 -7.97 13.96
N MET A 143 4.40 -7.02 13.05
CA MET A 143 4.12 -7.15 11.61
C MET A 143 5.38 -7.43 10.78
N PHE A 144 6.38 -8.07 11.36
CA PHE A 144 7.62 -8.37 10.64
C PHE A 144 7.38 -9.18 9.37
N GLY A 145 7.85 -8.67 8.25
CA GLY A 145 7.85 -9.34 6.95
C GLY A 145 6.66 -9.00 6.05
N ASP A 146 6.48 -9.80 5.02
CA ASP A 146 5.36 -9.66 4.09
C ASP A 146 4.04 -9.83 4.84
N SER A 147 3.26 -8.77 4.90
CA SER A 147 1.98 -8.75 5.61
C SER A 147 0.83 -9.07 4.66
N ALA A 148 -0.13 -9.85 5.12
CA ALA A 148 -1.39 -10.07 4.41
C ALA A 148 -2.49 -9.19 5.02
N LEU A 149 -3.32 -8.58 4.19
CA LEU A 149 -4.43 -7.72 4.60
C LEU A 149 -5.75 -8.30 4.14
N ALA A 150 -6.75 -8.28 5.01
CA ALA A 150 -8.12 -8.64 4.66
C ALA A 150 -9.14 -7.83 5.45
N PHE A 151 -10.19 -7.36 4.79
CA PHE A 151 -11.34 -6.76 5.46
C PHE A 151 -12.42 -7.80 5.79
N SER A 152 -13.16 -7.54 6.89
CA SER A 152 -14.48 -8.14 7.03
C SER A 152 -15.41 -7.64 5.92
N PRO A 153 -16.41 -8.45 5.48
CA PRO A 153 -17.31 -8.05 4.38
C PRO A 153 -18.09 -6.75 4.64
N ASP A 154 -18.34 -6.45 5.92
CA ASP A 154 -19.03 -5.22 6.36
C ASP A 154 -18.10 -3.99 6.46
N GLY A 155 -16.77 -4.19 6.25
CA GLY A 155 -15.77 -3.14 6.33
C GLY A 155 -15.49 -2.60 7.73
N ASN A 156 -16.01 -3.27 8.78
CA ASN A 156 -15.82 -2.84 10.17
C ASN A 156 -14.49 -3.30 10.78
N PHE A 157 -13.90 -4.36 10.24
CA PHE A 157 -12.64 -4.91 10.74
C PHE A 157 -11.62 -5.10 9.64
N LEU A 158 -10.37 -4.72 9.93
CA LEU A 158 -9.19 -5.03 9.13
C LEU A 158 -8.34 -6.05 9.89
N TYR A 159 -7.98 -7.13 9.21
CA TYR A 159 -7.08 -8.17 9.71
C TYR A 159 -5.72 -8.02 9.03
N VAL A 160 -4.67 -8.12 9.82
CA VAL A 160 -3.28 -8.02 9.36
C VAL A 160 -2.53 -9.26 9.82
N GLY A 161 -2.01 -10.04 8.88
CA GLY A 161 -1.19 -11.22 9.16
C GLY A 161 0.28 -10.92 8.90
N GLY A 162 1.16 -11.15 9.87
CA GLY A 162 2.59 -10.98 9.73
C GLY A 162 3.31 -12.31 9.49
N THR A 163 4.18 -12.38 8.46
CA THR A 163 4.82 -13.63 8.04
C THR A 163 5.82 -14.15 9.09
N TYR A 164 6.56 -13.25 9.75
CA TYR A 164 7.57 -13.65 10.75
C TYR A 164 7.05 -13.61 12.19
N SER A 165 5.93 -12.96 12.42
CA SER A 165 5.33 -12.89 13.76
C SER A 165 4.44 -14.08 14.09
N GLU A 166 4.12 -14.91 13.08
CA GLU A 166 3.17 -16.02 13.22
C GLU A 166 1.85 -15.60 13.89
N SER A 167 1.45 -14.32 13.67
CA SER A 167 0.31 -13.71 14.36
C SER A 167 -0.64 -13.02 13.38
N ILE A 168 -1.88 -12.86 13.81
CA ILE A 168 -2.90 -12.08 13.12
C ILE A 168 -3.39 -11.00 14.09
N ALA A 169 -3.25 -9.74 13.70
CA ALA A 169 -3.82 -8.60 14.41
C ALA A 169 -5.18 -8.23 13.83
N ALA A 170 -6.14 -7.91 14.70
CA ALA A 170 -7.46 -7.43 14.33
C ALA A 170 -7.61 -5.97 14.74
N PHE A 171 -8.04 -5.15 13.80
CA PHE A 171 -8.34 -3.73 13.99
C PHE A 171 -9.80 -3.45 13.71
N LYS A 172 -10.44 -2.70 14.60
CA LYS A 172 -11.74 -2.09 14.33
C LYS A 172 -11.54 -0.81 13.54
N ARG A 173 -12.26 -0.65 12.46
CA ARG A 173 -12.22 0.54 11.60
C ARG A 173 -13.38 1.46 11.90
N ASP A 174 -13.11 2.74 12.05
CA ASP A 174 -14.10 3.79 11.95
C ASP A 174 -14.34 4.12 10.47
N GLN A 175 -15.54 3.89 9.98
CA GLN A 175 -15.88 4.09 8.56
C GLN A 175 -16.04 5.56 8.15
N GLU A 176 -16.16 6.49 9.09
CA GLU A 176 -16.25 7.92 8.80
C GLU A 176 -14.87 8.55 8.69
N THR A 177 -13.98 8.21 9.61
CA THR A 177 -12.62 8.79 9.69
C THR A 177 -11.54 7.95 9.01
N GLY A 178 -11.78 6.66 8.83
CA GLY A 178 -10.77 5.69 8.36
C GLY A 178 -9.76 5.30 9.42
N SER A 179 -9.91 5.78 10.67
CA SER A 179 -9.01 5.41 11.76
C SER A 179 -9.19 3.95 12.18
N LEU A 180 -8.10 3.38 12.70
CA LEU A 180 -8.06 2.00 13.19
C LEU A 180 -7.84 1.99 14.70
N GLU A 181 -8.48 1.05 15.37
CA GLU A 181 -8.29 0.74 16.79
C GLU A 181 -7.89 -0.73 16.90
N HIS A 182 -6.75 -1.03 17.52
CA HIS A 182 -6.33 -2.42 17.75
C HIS A 182 -7.29 -3.10 18.73
N VAL A 183 -7.77 -4.29 18.36
CA VAL A 183 -8.72 -5.06 19.17
C VAL A 183 -8.02 -6.24 19.84
N SER A 184 -7.28 -7.03 19.08
CA SER A 184 -6.63 -8.26 19.56
C SER A 184 -5.57 -8.74 18.59
N SER A 185 -4.67 -9.59 19.11
CA SER A 185 -3.70 -10.37 18.31
C SER A 185 -3.79 -11.84 18.71
N TYR A 186 -3.61 -12.74 17.73
CA TYR A 186 -3.74 -14.19 17.83
C TYR A 186 -2.48 -14.87 17.32
#